data_28f1e8cdb4cd65db8f5fbcf3a87b5164
#
_entry.id   28f1e8cdb4cd65db8f5fbcf3a87b5164
#
_cell.length_a   1.000
_cell.length_b   1.000
_cell.length_c   1.000
_cell.angle_alpha   90.00
_cell.angle_beta   90.00
_cell.angle_gamma   90.00
#
_symmetry.space_group_name_H-M   'P 1'
#
loop_
_entity.id
_entity.type
_entity.pdbx_description
1 polymer ?
#
loop_
_entity_poly.entity_id
_entity_poly.type
_entity_poly.pdbx_seq_one_letter_code
_entity_poly.pdbx_strand_id
1 'polypeptide(L)'
;MQNELYDVVVLGASVEGIALCEYVKAKSPKTKVALVSRHFKFIKPNNKLADTVRIQGDSAFSSYNHGVVILTLKNRKTVVGKNLVIATGATPVRTTSLKNANICYNPRDLKDSSKTKPAVVYGSNSDAVSYALSMAKKFKYVYLCSKDMKLSCDAKLVKKLNATANVVYLPNCNIVSCKNNKEGHLSEITLDTYDTINCSALVLALGKTPDVNGIDTKMVELDPDKYIKTNTQHQSTKVPNIYAIGECTRHNTKRSITAVGSKLI
;
A
#
# COMPACT_ATOMS: atom_id res chain seq x y z
N MET A 1 29.58 17.92 4.54
CA MET A 1 29.47 16.70 3.71
C MET A 1 28.76 17.09 2.43
N GLN A 2 29.41 17.00 1.27
CA GLN A 2 28.73 17.21 -0.01
C GLN A 2 27.66 16.11 -0.15
N ASN A 3 26.40 16.50 -0.28
CA ASN A 3 25.33 15.56 -0.56
C ASN A 3 25.55 15.00 -1.99
N GLU A 4 25.62 13.70 -2.11
CA GLU A 4 25.72 13.05 -3.42
C GLU A 4 24.49 13.40 -4.25
N LEU A 5 24.69 13.85 -5.50
CA LEU A 5 23.61 14.14 -6.44
C LEU A 5 23.26 12.85 -7.21
N TYR A 6 22.02 12.43 -7.11
CA TYR A 6 21.46 11.32 -7.86
C TYR A 6 20.78 11.79 -9.15
N ASP A 7 20.86 10.99 -10.20
CA ASP A 7 20.10 11.26 -11.41
C ASP A 7 18.62 11.01 -11.19
N VAL A 8 18.30 9.96 -10.40
CA VAL A 8 16.93 9.58 -10.06
C VAL A 8 16.83 9.24 -8.57
N VAL A 9 15.88 9.87 -7.90
CA VAL A 9 15.48 9.50 -6.54
C VAL A 9 14.07 8.88 -6.62
N VAL A 10 13.93 7.65 -6.17
CA VAL A 10 12.64 6.95 -6.05
C VAL A 10 12.24 6.95 -4.59
N LEU A 11 11.13 7.61 -4.29
CA LEU A 11 10.57 7.67 -2.94
C LEU A 11 9.47 6.62 -2.77
N GLY A 12 9.78 5.56 -2.06
CA GLY A 12 8.90 4.42 -1.79
C GLY A 12 9.41 3.13 -2.44
N ALA A 13 9.66 2.10 -1.61
CA ALA A 13 9.99 0.74 -2.05
C ALA A 13 8.70 -0.10 -2.24
N SER A 14 7.71 0.45 -2.93
CA SER A 14 6.56 -0.29 -3.43
C SER A 14 6.97 -1.23 -4.57
N VAL A 15 6.07 -2.09 -5.00
CA VAL A 15 6.32 -2.98 -6.17
C VAL A 15 6.69 -2.16 -7.40
N GLU A 16 6.01 -1.03 -7.61
CA GLU A 16 6.25 -0.13 -8.74
C GLU A 16 7.58 0.62 -8.61
N GLY A 17 7.90 1.11 -7.41
CA GLY A 17 9.17 1.79 -7.15
C GLY A 17 10.38 0.88 -7.36
N ILE A 18 10.30 -0.35 -6.89
CA ILE A 18 11.33 -1.38 -7.11
C ILE A 18 11.47 -1.70 -8.61
N ALA A 19 10.35 -1.98 -9.28
CA ALA A 19 10.35 -2.30 -10.71
C ALA A 19 10.87 -1.15 -11.58
N LEU A 20 10.64 0.10 -11.18
CA LEU A 20 11.21 1.27 -11.87
C LEU A 20 12.74 1.32 -11.69
N CYS A 21 13.25 1.10 -10.48
CA CYS A 21 14.70 1.03 -10.26
C CYS A 21 15.35 -0.06 -11.13
N GLU A 22 14.74 -1.25 -11.17
CA GLU A 22 15.20 -2.36 -12.01
C GLU A 22 15.19 -1.98 -13.49
N TYR A 23 14.13 -1.35 -13.97
CA TYR A 23 14.01 -0.91 -15.36
C TYR A 23 15.08 0.11 -15.73
N VAL A 24 15.27 1.16 -14.92
CA VAL A 24 16.27 2.21 -15.17
C VAL A 24 17.66 1.62 -15.17
N LYS A 25 18.02 0.79 -14.19
CA LYS A 25 19.33 0.16 -14.11
C LYS A 25 19.60 -0.83 -15.25
N ALA A 26 18.57 -1.56 -15.70
CA ALA A 26 18.70 -2.48 -16.84
C ALA A 26 18.94 -1.74 -18.17
N LYS A 27 18.34 -0.57 -18.34
CA LYS A 27 18.45 0.23 -19.58
C LYS A 27 19.66 1.18 -19.56
N SER A 28 19.97 1.75 -18.40
CA SER A 28 21.09 2.68 -18.21
C SER A 28 21.86 2.35 -16.93
N PRO A 29 22.80 1.41 -16.97
CA PRO A 29 23.56 0.98 -15.78
C PRO A 29 24.33 2.12 -15.09
N LYS A 30 24.75 3.15 -15.84
CA LYS A 30 25.51 4.30 -15.32
C LYS A 30 24.65 5.30 -14.55
N THR A 31 23.31 5.29 -14.72
CA THR A 31 22.40 6.20 -14.01
C THR A 31 22.50 5.97 -12.50
N LYS A 32 22.76 7.04 -11.75
CA LYS A 32 22.82 7.00 -10.29
C LYS A 32 21.40 7.03 -9.71
N VAL A 33 20.96 5.91 -9.14
CA VAL A 33 19.61 5.75 -8.58
C VAL A 33 19.67 5.61 -7.06
N ALA A 34 18.88 6.42 -6.35
CA ALA A 34 18.62 6.26 -4.93
C ALA A 34 17.18 5.79 -4.70
N LEU A 35 16.99 4.71 -3.95
CA LEU A 35 15.70 4.23 -3.49
C LEU A 35 15.55 4.57 -2.01
N VAL A 36 14.63 5.49 -1.70
CA VAL A 36 14.36 5.98 -0.34
C VAL A 36 13.08 5.34 0.17
N SER A 37 13.10 4.70 1.33
CA SER A 37 11.89 4.10 1.91
C SER A 37 12.00 3.91 3.42
N ARG A 38 10.86 3.94 4.10
CA ARG A 38 10.74 3.54 5.52
C ARG A 38 11.12 2.08 5.73
N HIS A 39 10.74 1.22 4.77
CA HIS A 39 10.92 -0.23 4.82
C HIS A 39 11.21 -0.78 3.43
N PHE A 40 11.99 -1.84 3.38
CA PHE A 40 12.34 -2.56 2.15
C PHE A 40 11.70 -3.97 2.10
N LYS A 41 10.49 -4.12 2.67
CA LYS A 41 9.81 -5.41 2.81
C LYS A 41 9.48 -6.12 1.49
N PHE A 42 9.32 -5.36 0.41
CA PHE A 42 8.96 -5.91 -0.90
C PHE A 42 10.15 -6.28 -1.78
N ILE A 43 11.38 -5.98 -1.34
CA ILE A 43 12.58 -6.40 -2.06
C ILE A 43 12.77 -7.91 -1.85
N LYS A 44 12.74 -8.63 -2.95
CA LYS A 44 12.99 -10.07 -2.99
C LYS A 44 14.47 -10.34 -3.34
N PRO A 45 15.00 -11.54 -3.00
CA PRO A 45 16.39 -11.89 -3.33
C PRO A 45 16.73 -11.83 -4.83
N ASN A 46 15.75 -12.06 -5.70
CA ASN A 46 15.90 -12.00 -7.16
C ASN A 46 15.72 -10.62 -7.76
N ASN A 47 15.46 -9.58 -6.96
CA ASN A 47 15.38 -8.22 -7.48
C ASN A 47 16.75 -7.71 -7.93
N LYS A 48 16.83 -7.24 -9.16
CA LYS A 48 18.05 -6.72 -9.79
C LYS A 48 18.25 -5.23 -9.42
N LEU A 49 18.50 -4.99 -8.14
CA LEU A 49 18.79 -3.65 -7.60
C LEU A 49 20.29 -3.40 -7.43
N ALA A 50 21.13 -4.05 -8.25
CA ALA A 50 22.56 -3.79 -8.26
C ALA A 50 22.83 -2.29 -8.51
N ASP A 51 23.79 -1.73 -7.79
CA ASP A 51 24.17 -0.31 -7.89
C ASP A 51 23.04 0.70 -7.63
N THR A 52 21.93 0.27 -7.02
CA THR A 52 20.90 1.16 -6.48
C THR A 52 21.19 1.44 -5.02
N VAL A 53 21.43 2.71 -4.69
CA VAL A 53 21.67 3.12 -3.30
C VAL A 53 20.35 3.04 -2.53
N ARG A 54 20.31 2.28 -1.42
CA ARG A 54 19.14 2.13 -0.58
C ARG A 54 19.29 3.00 0.65
N ILE A 55 18.36 3.94 0.80
CA ILE A 55 18.37 4.89 1.92
C ILE A 55 17.15 4.63 2.78
N GLN A 56 17.36 4.12 3.99
CA GLN A 56 16.27 3.92 4.92
C GLN A 56 15.92 5.23 5.60
N GLY A 57 14.66 5.63 5.45
CA GLY A 57 14.13 6.82 6.08
C GLY A 57 12.71 7.12 5.62
N ASP A 58 12.06 7.98 6.37
CA ASP A 58 10.74 8.52 6.07
C ASP A 58 10.90 9.98 5.65
N SER A 59 10.25 10.40 4.57
CA SER A 59 10.29 11.79 4.13
C SER A 59 9.59 12.66 5.18
N ALA A 60 10.27 13.69 5.63
CA ALA A 60 9.70 14.72 6.50
C ALA A 60 9.26 15.94 5.68
N PHE A 61 10.04 16.27 4.67
CA PHE A 61 9.81 17.42 3.80
C PHE A 61 10.49 17.20 2.45
N SER A 62 9.88 17.72 1.39
CA SER A 62 10.47 17.77 0.06
C SER A 62 10.44 19.20 -0.47
N SER A 63 11.44 19.58 -1.23
CA SER A 63 11.49 20.90 -1.91
C SER A 63 12.08 20.74 -3.31
N TYR A 64 11.72 21.68 -4.18
CA TYR A 64 12.25 21.76 -5.54
C TYR A 64 12.91 23.14 -5.70
N ASN A 65 14.18 23.12 -6.08
CA ASN A 65 14.94 24.35 -6.22
C ASN A 65 15.98 24.21 -7.34
N HIS A 66 16.03 25.20 -8.25
CA HIS A 66 17.01 25.25 -9.36
C HIS A 66 17.18 23.94 -10.13
N GLY A 67 16.08 23.24 -10.43
CA GLY A 67 16.11 22.02 -11.22
C GLY A 67 16.44 20.73 -10.45
N VAL A 68 16.60 20.81 -9.13
CA VAL A 68 16.84 19.64 -8.28
C VAL A 68 15.80 19.49 -7.20
N VAL A 69 15.54 18.24 -6.83
CA VAL A 69 14.68 17.89 -5.70
C VAL A 69 15.54 17.59 -4.49
N ILE A 70 15.16 18.13 -3.35
CA ILE A 70 15.78 17.86 -2.05
C ILE A 70 14.74 17.16 -1.17
N LEU A 71 15.02 15.92 -0.78
CA LEU A 71 14.25 15.23 0.24
C LEU A 71 14.96 15.31 1.56
N THR A 72 14.29 15.89 2.57
CA THR A 72 14.74 15.86 3.96
C THR A 72 14.01 14.74 4.68
N LEU A 73 14.76 13.82 5.26
CA LEU A 73 14.22 12.67 5.98
C LEU A 73 14.02 13.05 7.47
N LYS A 74 13.16 12.33 8.17
CA LYS A 74 12.90 12.52 9.61
C LYS A 74 14.16 12.38 10.47
N ASN A 75 15.15 11.62 10.03
CA ASN A 75 16.46 11.49 10.68
C ASN A 75 17.44 12.62 10.30
N ARG A 76 16.95 13.71 9.71
CA ARG A 76 17.71 14.90 9.25
C ARG A 76 18.69 14.65 8.10
N LYS A 77 18.74 13.46 7.53
CA LYS A 77 19.50 13.21 6.30
C LYS A 77 18.80 13.87 5.12
N THR A 78 19.58 14.36 4.17
CA THR A 78 19.08 14.91 2.90
C THR A 78 19.49 14.02 1.74
N VAL A 79 18.63 13.89 0.75
CA VAL A 79 18.86 13.18 -0.50
C VAL A 79 18.54 14.14 -1.63
N VAL A 80 19.50 14.35 -2.53
CA VAL A 80 19.38 15.33 -3.62
C VAL A 80 19.35 14.60 -4.96
N GLY A 81 18.40 14.95 -5.81
CA GLY A 81 18.25 14.33 -7.12
C GLY A 81 17.79 15.27 -8.20
N LYS A 82 18.16 14.98 -9.44
CA LYS A 82 17.67 15.70 -10.63
C LYS A 82 16.21 15.36 -10.93
N ASN A 83 15.82 14.12 -10.71
CA ASN A 83 14.47 13.61 -10.91
C ASN A 83 13.96 12.97 -9.63
N LEU A 84 12.68 13.19 -9.30
CA LEU A 84 11.98 12.50 -8.22
C LEU A 84 10.86 11.64 -8.80
N VAL A 85 10.81 10.39 -8.40
CA VAL A 85 9.65 9.52 -8.66
C VAL A 85 9.00 9.14 -7.34
N ILE A 86 7.76 9.58 -7.16
CA ILE A 86 6.96 9.28 -5.98
C ILE A 86 6.26 7.93 -6.22
N ALA A 87 6.62 6.93 -5.43
CA ALA A 87 6.10 5.57 -5.47
C ALA A 87 5.74 5.09 -4.06
N THR A 88 5.21 6.00 -3.24
CA THR A 88 4.91 5.80 -1.82
C THR A 88 3.74 4.85 -1.58
N GLY A 89 2.92 4.63 -2.62
CA GLY A 89 1.76 3.76 -2.54
C GLY A 89 0.62 4.38 -1.72
N ALA A 90 -0.16 3.51 -1.07
CA ALA A 90 -1.28 3.91 -0.23
C ALA A 90 -1.26 3.16 1.10
N THR A 91 -1.81 3.78 2.13
CA THR A 91 -1.92 3.19 3.47
C THR A 91 -3.38 2.81 3.75
N PRO A 92 -3.63 1.71 4.49
CA PRO A 92 -4.98 1.34 4.87
C PRO A 92 -5.65 2.44 5.71
N VAL A 93 -6.92 2.69 5.44
CA VAL A 93 -7.78 3.50 6.31
C VAL A 93 -7.89 2.78 7.66
N ARG A 94 -7.54 3.48 8.73
CA ARG A 94 -7.56 2.94 10.09
C ARG A 94 -8.78 3.45 10.83
N THR A 95 -9.38 2.58 11.66
CA THR A 95 -10.44 2.98 12.59
C THR A 95 -9.91 3.05 14.01
N THR A 96 -10.45 3.98 14.79
CA THR A 96 -10.20 4.11 16.23
C THR A 96 -11.33 3.53 17.07
N SER A 97 -12.44 3.17 16.43
CA SER A 97 -13.64 2.65 17.13
C SER A 97 -13.46 1.23 17.65
N LEU A 98 -12.60 0.44 17.02
CA LEU A 98 -12.31 -0.94 17.43
C LEU A 98 -10.90 -0.99 18.02
N LYS A 99 -10.80 -1.02 19.33
CA LYS A 99 -9.52 -1.13 20.05
C LYS A 99 -9.27 -2.59 20.41
N ASN A 100 -8.44 -3.27 19.61
CA ASN A 100 -8.05 -4.64 19.89
C ASN A 100 -6.66 -4.93 19.31
N ALA A 101 -5.84 -5.68 20.03
CA ALA A 101 -4.44 -5.96 19.66
C ALA A 101 -4.29 -6.82 18.39
N ASN A 102 -5.28 -7.65 18.06
CA ASN A 102 -5.23 -8.58 16.93
C ASN A 102 -6.04 -8.12 15.71
N ILE A 103 -6.32 -6.81 15.60
CA ILE A 103 -6.92 -6.24 14.40
C ILE A 103 -5.82 -5.90 13.40
N CYS A 104 -5.92 -6.45 12.20
CA CYS A 104 -5.00 -6.19 11.11
C CYS A 104 -5.70 -5.46 9.96
N TYR A 105 -4.89 -4.80 9.14
CA TYR A 105 -5.33 -4.16 7.90
C TYR A 105 -4.77 -4.87 6.65
N ASN A 106 -3.96 -5.91 6.87
CA ASN A 106 -3.44 -6.78 5.85
C ASN A 106 -3.28 -8.19 6.44
N PRO A 107 -3.75 -9.26 5.77
CA PRO A 107 -3.60 -10.65 6.23
C PRO A 107 -2.15 -11.09 6.48
N ARG A 108 -1.17 -10.42 5.87
CA ARG A 108 0.26 -10.70 6.07
C ARG A 108 0.78 -10.28 7.43
N ASP A 109 0.08 -9.34 8.08
CA ASP A 109 0.46 -8.80 9.40
C ASP A 109 -0.18 -9.59 10.55
N LEU A 110 -1.01 -10.61 10.24
CA LEU A 110 -1.60 -11.48 11.25
C LEU A 110 -0.51 -12.28 11.96
N LYS A 111 -0.47 -12.15 13.29
CA LYS A 111 0.40 -12.89 14.19
C LYS A 111 -0.48 -13.78 15.09
N ASP A 112 0.04 -14.92 15.45
CA ASP A 112 -0.48 -15.79 16.53
C ASP A 112 -1.99 -16.09 16.49
N SER A 113 -2.54 -16.24 15.29
CA SER A 113 -3.95 -16.58 15.11
C SER A 113 -4.14 -18.09 15.00
N SER A 114 -5.06 -18.65 15.78
CA SER A 114 -5.45 -20.05 15.67
C SER A 114 -6.17 -20.29 14.35
N LYS A 115 -5.62 -21.13 13.49
CA LYS A 115 -6.20 -21.46 12.19
C LYS A 115 -7.37 -22.45 12.28
N THR A 116 -7.60 -23.05 13.42
CA THR A 116 -8.74 -23.92 13.70
C THR A 116 -10.02 -23.13 13.96
N LYS A 117 -9.89 -21.88 14.47
CA LYS A 117 -11.00 -20.94 14.63
C LYS A 117 -11.24 -20.16 13.34
N PRO A 118 -12.46 -19.65 13.11
CA PRO A 118 -12.76 -18.77 11.99
C PRO A 118 -11.91 -17.49 11.99
N ALA A 119 -11.76 -16.92 10.81
CA ALA A 119 -11.26 -15.57 10.61
C ALA A 119 -12.37 -14.68 10.05
N VAL A 120 -12.31 -13.39 10.34
CA VAL A 120 -13.24 -12.39 9.83
C VAL A 120 -12.48 -11.37 8.97
N VAL A 121 -13.03 -11.07 7.82
CA VAL A 121 -12.62 -9.94 6.97
C VAL A 121 -13.80 -8.97 6.91
N TYR A 122 -13.56 -7.68 7.14
CA TYR A 122 -14.60 -6.67 7.10
C TYR A 122 -14.32 -5.65 6.02
N GLY A 123 -15.24 -5.52 5.06
CA GLY A 123 -15.20 -4.61 3.92
C GLY A 123 -15.90 -5.19 2.69
N SER A 124 -16.17 -4.34 1.69
CA SER A 124 -16.90 -4.69 0.46
C SER A 124 -16.06 -4.56 -0.81
N ASN A 125 -14.85 -4.03 -0.73
CA ASN A 125 -14.02 -3.70 -1.88
C ASN A 125 -13.18 -4.92 -2.38
N SER A 126 -12.44 -4.74 -3.47
CA SER A 126 -11.58 -5.78 -4.08
C SER A 126 -10.52 -6.32 -3.11
N ASP A 127 -9.99 -5.48 -2.20
CA ASP A 127 -9.04 -5.93 -1.18
C ASP A 127 -9.72 -6.87 -0.18
N ALA A 128 -10.95 -6.55 0.26
CA ALA A 128 -11.71 -7.40 1.19
C ALA A 128 -11.92 -8.80 0.61
N VAL A 129 -12.36 -8.89 -0.64
CA VAL A 129 -12.57 -10.17 -1.33
C VAL A 129 -11.24 -10.92 -1.49
N SER A 130 -10.18 -10.22 -1.91
CA SER A 130 -8.84 -10.82 -2.09
C SER A 130 -8.27 -11.33 -0.76
N TYR A 131 -8.49 -10.59 0.33
CA TYR A 131 -8.09 -10.99 1.67
C TYR A 131 -8.85 -12.22 2.14
N ALA A 132 -10.19 -12.25 1.97
CA ALA A 132 -10.99 -13.42 2.31
C ALA A 132 -10.53 -14.68 1.55
N LEU A 133 -10.31 -14.59 0.25
CA LEU A 133 -9.77 -15.66 -0.58
C LEU A 133 -8.37 -16.12 -0.16
N SER A 134 -7.53 -15.20 0.25
CA SER A 134 -6.18 -15.52 0.75
C SER A 134 -6.22 -16.23 2.10
N MET A 135 -7.12 -15.79 2.98
CA MET A 135 -7.29 -16.36 4.31
C MET A 135 -8.00 -17.72 4.27
N ALA A 136 -8.88 -17.94 3.32
CA ALA A 136 -9.54 -19.24 3.09
C ALA A 136 -8.56 -20.40 2.84
N LYS A 137 -7.35 -20.10 2.37
CA LYS A 137 -6.27 -21.09 2.21
C LYS A 137 -5.62 -21.51 3.53
N LYS A 138 -5.85 -20.77 4.62
CA LYS A 138 -5.15 -20.94 5.91
C LYS A 138 -6.09 -21.22 7.06
N PHE A 139 -7.32 -20.72 7.01
CA PHE A 139 -8.32 -20.85 8.06
C PHE A 139 -9.40 -21.84 7.66
N LYS A 140 -9.94 -22.54 8.64
CA LYS A 140 -11.03 -23.53 8.42
C LYS A 140 -12.27 -22.85 7.83
N TYR A 141 -12.62 -21.65 8.32
CA TYR A 141 -13.71 -20.82 7.82
C TYR A 141 -13.30 -19.35 7.82
N VAL A 142 -13.83 -18.60 6.85
CA VAL A 142 -13.67 -17.15 6.76
C VAL A 142 -15.04 -16.51 6.58
N TYR A 143 -15.37 -15.55 7.43
CA TYR A 143 -16.53 -14.70 7.26
C TYR A 143 -16.09 -13.40 6.61
N LEU A 144 -16.69 -13.08 5.46
CA LEU A 144 -16.55 -11.78 4.82
C LEU A 144 -17.77 -10.93 5.19
N CYS A 145 -17.59 -10.00 6.11
CA CYS A 145 -18.65 -9.11 6.60
C CYS A 145 -18.59 -7.76 5.91
N SER A 146 -19.71 -7.15 5.63
CA SER A 146 -19.79 -5.83 4.99
C SER A 146 -21.03 -5.06 5.44
N LYS A 147 -20.86 -3.74 5.65
CA LYS A 147 -21.98 -2.83 5.80
C LYS A 147 -22.83 -2.71 4.51
N ASP A 148 -22.22 -2.96 3.36
CA ASP A 148 -22.86 -2.85 2.07
C ASP A 148 -23.57 -4.16 1.69
N MET A 149 -24.71 -4.04 1.00
CA MET A 149 -25.47 -5.19 0.49
C MET A 149 -24.70 -5.94 -0.63
N LYS A 150 -23.90 -5.21 -1.38
CA LYS A 150 -23.16 -5.75 -2.54
C LYS A 150 -21.68 -5.48 -2.44
N LEU A 151 -20.89 -6.41 -2.95
CA LEU A 151 -19.45 -6.25 -3.06
C LEU A 151 -19.11 -5.27 -4.20
N SER A 152 -18.24 -4.31 -3.91
CA SER A 152 -17.73 -3.31 -4.86
C SER A 152 -16.40 -3.78 -5.45
N CYS A 153 -16.44 -4.84 -6.27
CA CYS A 153 -15.26 -5.43 -6.88
C CYS A 153 -15.58 -6.07 -8.24
N ASP A 154 -14.54 -6.49 -8.96
CA ASP A 154 -14.65 -7.18 -10.25
C ASP A 154 -15.52 -8.45 -10.13
N ALA A 155 -16.38 -8.68 -11.12
CA ALA A 155 -17.26 -9.87 -11.18
C ALA A 155 -16.47 -11.19 -11.15
N LYS A 156 -15.24 -11.22 -11.66
CA LYS A 156 -14.36 -12.40 -11.59
C LYS A 156 -13.97 -12.74 -10.14
N LEU A 157 -13.74 -11.72 -9.32
CA LEU A 157 -13.47 -11.91 -7.89
C LEU A 157 -14.70 -12.43 -7.15
N VAL A 158 -15.88 -11.87 -7.44
CA VAL A 158 -17.15 -12.35 -6.86
C VAL A 158 -17.40 -13.81 -7.23
N LYS A 159 -17.23 -14.18 -8.51
CA LYS A 159 -17.38 -15.57 -8.96
C LYS A 159 -16.42 -16.52 -8.22
N LYS A 160 -15.16 -16.08 -8.03
CA LYS A 160 -14.17 -16.88 -7.29
C LYS A 160 -14.53 -17.00 -5.80
N LEU A 161 -15.04 -15.93 -5.19
CA LEU A 161 -15.51 -15.96 -3.81
C LEU A 161 -16.62 -16.98 -3.63
N ASN A 162 -17.66 -16.93 -4.49
CA ASN A 162 -18.82 -17.83 -4.43
C ASN A 162 -18.45 -19.29 -4.68
N ALA A 163 -17.36 -19.56 -5.41
CA ALA A 163 -16.82 -20.90 -5.63
C ALA A 163 -15.93 -21.39 -4.47
N THR A 164 -15.67 -20.59 -3.44
CA THR A 164 -14.78 -20.93 -2.32
C THR A 164 -15.62 -21.40 -1.14
N ALA A 165 -15.73 -22.72 -0.94
CA ALA A 165 -16.67 -23.36 -0.03
C ALA A 165 -16.54 -22.98 1.44
N ASN A 166 -15.37 -22.55 1.90
CA ASN A 166 -15.12 -22.17 3.29
C ASN A 166 -15.14 -20.65 3.52
N VAL A 167 -15.73 -19.88 2.60
CA VAL A 167 -15.97 -18.43 2.78
C VAL A 167 -17.47 -18.19 2.81
N VAL A 168 -17.92 -17.51 3.86
CA VAL A 168 -19.33 -17.11 4.04
C VAL A 168 -19.41 -15.59 3.94
N TYR A 169 -20.19 -15.08 2.99
CA TYR A 169 -20.44 -13.64 2.87
C TYR A 169 -21.65 -13.23 3.72
N LEU A 170 -21.44 -12.26 4.60
CA LEU A 170 -22.44 -11.66 5.47
C LEU A 170 -22.60 -10.17 5.09
N PRO A 171 -23.56 -9.83 4.22
CA PRO A 171 -23.83 -8.44 3.84
C PRO A 171 -24.61 -7.70 4.92
N ASN A 172 -24.69 -6.38 4.78
CA ASN A 172 -25.53 -5.49 5.57
C ASN A 172 -25.33 -5.65 7.09
N CYS A 173 -24.08 -5.70 7.53
CA CYS A 173 -23.75 -5.79 8.95
C CYS A 173 -22.57 -4.89 9.33
N ASN A 174 -22.58 -4.39 10.56
CA ASN A 174 -21.51 -3.65 11.17
C ASN A 174 -20.91 -4.41 12.35
N ILE A 175 -19.62 -4.21 12.59
CA ILE A 175 -18.97 -4.72 13.80
C ILE A 175 -19.30 -3.75 14.94
N VAL A 176 -20.01 -4.25 15.93
CA VAL A 176 -20.40 -3.50 17.14
C VAL A 176 -19.30 -3.54 18.17
N SER A 177 -18.73 -4.73 18.41
CA SER A 177 -17.69 -4.91 19.40
C SER A 177 -16.75 -6.08 19.08
N CYS A 178 -15.58 -6.05 19.72
CA CYS A 178 -14.61 -7.14 19.70
C CYS A 178 -14.22 -7.48 21.14
N LYS A 179 -14.09 -8.76 21.46
CA LYS A 179 -13.59 -9.23 22.75
C LYS A 179 -12.31 -10.00 22.60
N ASN A 180 -11.44 -9.87 23.60
CA ASN A 180 -10.24 -10.68 23.74
C ASN A 180 -10.44 -11.80 24.77
N ASN A 181 -9.68 -12.88 24.62
CA ASN A 181 -9.54 -13.88 25.65
C ASN A 181 -8.61 -13.37 26.79
N LYS A 182 -8.39 -14.18 27.81
CA LYS A 182 -7.53 -13.86 28.98
C LYS A 182 -6.07 -13.56 28.59
N GLU A 183 -5.64 -14.06 27.44
CA GLU A 183 -4.28 -13.89 26.92
C GLU A 183 -4.13 -12.65 26.02
N GLY A 184 -5.20 -11.85 25.87
CA GLY A 184 -5.22 -10.65 25.05
C GLY A 184 -5.44 -10.88 23.54
N HIS A 185 -5.72 -12.12 23.12
CA HIS A 185 -5.99 -12.44 21.72
C HIS A 185 -7.47 -12.29 21.39
N LEU A 186 -7.77 -11.87 20.17
CA LEU A 186 -9.15 -11.78 19.68
C LEU A 186 -9.85 -13.13 19.82
N SER A 187 -11.02 -13.12 20.42
CA SER A 187 -11.83 -14.32 20.67
C SER A 187 -13.23 -14.24 20.06
N GLU A 188 -13.78 -13.03 19.93
CA GLU A 188 -15.18 -12.85 19.55
C GLU A 188 -15.40 -11.51 18.87
N ILE A 189 -16.28 -11.49 17.89
CA ILE A 189 -16.79 -10.26 17.22
C ILE A 189 -18.30 -10.30 17.27
N THR A 190 -18.93 -9.21 17.74
CA THR A 190 -20.38 -9.01 17.73
C THR A 190 -20.76 -8.17 16.52
N LEU A 191 -21.75 -8.64 15.76
CA LEU A 191 -22.34 -7.92 14.63
C LEU A 191 -23.71 -7.36 15.05
N ASP A 192 -24.15 -6.29 14.36
CA ASP A 192 -25.47 -5.68 14.64
C ASP A 192 -26.64 -6.47 14.05
N THR A 193 -26.44 -7.16 12.95
CA THR A 193 -27.49 -7.87 12.20
C THR A 193 -27.41 -9.38 12.35
N TYR A 194 -26.24 -9.91 12.68
CA TYR A 194 -25.96 -11.34 12.83
C TYR A 194 -25.49 -11.64 14.24
N ASP A 195 -25.48 -12.93 14.57
CA ASP A 195 -24.97 -13.39 15.86
C ASP A 195 -23.47 -13.12 16.02
N THR A 196 -23.03 -13.32 17.23
CA THR A 196 -21.61 -13.24 17.61
C THR A 196 -20.79 -14.34 16.94
N ILE A 197 -19.67 -13.96 16.34
CA ILE A 197 -18.72 -14.87 15.71
C ILE A 197 -17.54 -15.10 16.63
N ASN A 198 -17.36 -16.35 17.08
CA ASN A 198 -16.14 -16.78 17.76
C ASN A 198 -15.02 -16.92 16.72
N CYS A 199 -14.02 -16.07 16.78
CA CYS A 199 -12.94 -16.00 15.78
C CYS A 199 -11.58 -15.72 16.40
N SER A 200 -10.52 -15.91 15.66
CA SER A 200 -9.15 -15.66 16.11
C SER A 200 -8.43 -14.57 15.34
N ALA A 201 -9.04 -14.04 14.29
CA ALA A 201 -8.44 -13.01 13.46
C ALA A 201 -9.50 -12.07 12.87
N LEU A 202 -9.18 -10.78 12.84
CA LEU A 202 -9.97 -9.75 12.15
C LEU A 202 -9.06 -8.96 11.22
N VAL A 203 -9.44 -8.88 9.94
CA VAL A 203 -8.79 -8.03 8.95
C VAL A 203 -9.78 -6.97 8.48
N LEU A 204 -9.43 -5.71 8.67
CA LEU A 204 -10.23 -4.59 8.22
C LEU A 204 -9.76 -4.11 6.85
N ALA A 205 -10.62 -4.21 5.84
CA ALA A 205 -10.40 -3.76 4.47
C ALA A 205 -11.27 -2.54 4.14
N LEU A 206 -11.09 -1.47 4.93
CA LEU A 206 -11.89 -0.23 4.87
C LEU A 206 -11.50 0.71 3.71
N GLY A 207 -10.66 0.25 2.81
CA GLY A 207 -10.06 1.06 1.75
C GLY A 207 -8.66 1.55 2.11
N LYS A 208 -8.09 2.36 1.21
CA LYS A 208 -6.75 2.92 1.32
C LYS A 208 -6.78 4.41 1.03
N THR A 209 -5.84 5.15 1.61
CA THR A 209 -5.56 6.55 1.27
C THR A 209 -4.15 6.66 0.73
N PRO A 210 -3.90 7.49 -0.29
CA PRO A 210 -2.56 7.71 -0.81
C PRO A 210 -1.61 8.19 0.28
N ASP A 211 -0.39 7.66 0.29
CA ASP A 211 0.64 8.13 1.22
C ASP A 211 1.42 9.29 0.58
N VAL A 212 0.98 10.50 0.88
CA VAL A 212 1.59 11.75 0.42
C VAL A 212 2.31 12.51 1.54
N ASN A 213 2.58 11.84 2.66
CA ASN A 213 3.25 12.43 3.80
C ASN A 213 4.68 12.87 3.44
N GLY A 214 5.03 14.09 3.82
CA GLY A 214 6.34 14.68 3.55
C GLY A 214 6.57 15.08 2.08
N ILE A 215 5.51 15.13 1.26
CA ILE A 215 5.54 15.66 -0.11
C ILE A 215 4.92 17.05 -0.09
N ASP A 216 5.67 18.05 -0.57
CA ASP A 216 5.18 19.43 -0.67
C ASP A 216 4.07 19.52 -1.73
N THR A 217 2.90 20.02 -1.34
CA THR A 217 1.77 20.25 -2.24
C THR A 217 2.03 21.31 -3.32
N LYS A 218 3.09 22.12 -3.16
CA LYS A 218 3.57 23.00 -4.25
C LYS A 218 4.20 22.23 -5.40
N MET A 219 4.76 21.03 -5.12
CA MET A 219 5.41 20.18 -6.10
C MET A 219 4.43 19.25 -6.83
N VAL A 220 3.31 18.91 -6.20
CA VAL A 220 2.30 17.98 -6.72
C VAL A 220 0.91 18.58 -6.59
N GLU A 221 0.04 18.23 -7.52
CA GLU A 221 -1.39 18.52 -7.39
C GLU A 221 -2.11 17.27 -6.89
N LEU A 222 -2.97 17.44 -5.89
CA LEU A 222 -3.80 16.37 -5.35
C LEU A 222 -5.24 16.50 -5.84
N ASP A 223 -5.91 15.38 -6.04
CA ASP A 223 -7.35 15.35 -6.25
C ASP A 223 -8.11 15.40 -4.89
N PRO A 224 -9.45 15.48 -4.89
CA PRO A 224 -10.25 15.52 -3.65
C PRO A 224 -10.01 14.31 -2.73
N ASP A 225 -9.67 13.15 -3.27
CA ASP A 225 -9.37 11.94 -2.51
C ASP A 225 -7.88 11.80 -2.15
N LYS A 226 -7.10 12.89 -2.35
CA LYS A 226 -5.68 13.01 -2.05
C LYS A 226 -4.74 12.18 -2.92
N TYR A 227 -5.21 11.65 -4.05
CA TYR A 227 -4.31 11.04 -5.03
C TYR A 227 -3.52 12.11 -5.78
N ILE A 228 -2.25 11.80 -6.09
CA ILE A 228 -1.42 12.68 -6.90
C ILE A 228 -1.95 12.66 -8.34
N LYS A 229 -2.31 13.84 -8.86
CA LYS A 229 -2.70 14.00 -10.25
C LYS A 229 -1.48 13.85 -11.16
N THR A 230 -1.62 13.03 -12.18
CA THR A 230 -0.56 12.75 -13.14
C THR A 230 -1.08 12.84 -14.56
N ASN A 231 -0.19 13.13 -15.50
CA ASN A 231 -0.44 12.97 -16.90
C ASN A 231 -0.46 11.47 -17.23
N THR A 232 -1.51 10.99 -17.88
CA THR A 232 -1.68 9.56 -18.20
C THR A 232 -0.62 9.00 -19.15
N GLN A 233 -0.04 9.86 -20.01
CA GLN A 233 1.02 9.45 -20.94
C GLN A 233 2.40 9.38 -20.30
N HIS A 234 2.69 10.26 -19.36
CA HIS A 234 4.03 10.46 -18.83
C HIS A 234 4.14 10.34 -17.32
N GLN A 235 3.03 10.14 -16.61
CA GLN A 235 2.99 10.06 -15.15
C GLN A 235 3.70 11.23 -14.45
N SER A 236 3.78 12.40 -15.12
CA SER A 236 4.40 13.59 -14.56
C SER A 236 3.38 14.41 -13.77
N THR A 237 3.85 15.06 -12.73
CA THR A 237 3.10 16.05 -11.96
C THR A 237 3.18 17.43 -12.63
N LYS A 238 2.67 18.49 -11.99
CA LYS A 238 2.74 19.85 -12.54
C LYS A 238 4.14 20.45 -12.58
N VAL A 239 5.07 19.93 -11.74
CA VAL A 239 6.47 20.40 -11.71
C VAL A 239 7.33 19.49 -12.56
N PRO A 240 8.18 20.03 -13.45
CA PRO A 240 9.12 19.23 -14.25
C PRO A 240 10.02 18.35 -13.36
N ASN A 241 10.41 17.19 -13.90
CA ASN A 241 11.30 16.22 -13.23
C ASN A 241 10.71 15.58 -11.97
N ILE A 242 9.41 15.77 -11.71
CA ILE A 242 8.69 15.10 -10.63
C ILE A 242 7.60 14.23 -11.23
N TYR A 243 7.66 12.95 -10.90
CA TYR A 243 6.77 11.91 -11.40
C TYR A 243 6.10 11.20 -10.25
N ALA A 244 4.94 10.59 -10.48
CA ALA A 244 4.30 9.72 -9.50
C ALA A 244 3.75 8.46 -10.18
N ILE A 245 3.90 7.30 -9.53
CA ILE A 245 3.47 5.99 -10.03
C ILE A 245 2.88 5.14 -8.91
N GLY A 246 2.04 4.17 -9.29
CA GLY A 246 1.47 3.21 -8.35
C GLY A 246 0.27 3.75 -7.58
N GLU A 247 -0.04 3.13 -6.43
CA GLU A 247 -1.27 3.40 -5.66
C GLU A 247 -1.35 4.80 -5.04
N CYS A 248 -0.31 5.63 -5.11
CA CYS A 248 -0.40 7.04 -4.75
C CYS A 248 -1.06 7.89 -5.86
N THR A 249 -1.32 7.32 -7.04
CA THR A 249 -2.02 7.92 -8.16
C THR A 249 -3.28 7.13 -8.49
N ARG A 250 -4.21 7.71 -9.27
CA ARG A 250 -5.38 6.95 -9.77
C ARG A 250 -5.02 6.01 -10.93
N HIS A 251 -3.85 6.17 -11.51
CA HIS A 251 -3.41 5.41 -12.68
C HIS A 251 -2.33 4.40 -12.30
N ASN A 252 -2.77 3.22 -11.88
CA ASN A 252 -1.86 2.13 -11.54
C ASN A 252 -1.74 1.17 -12.73
N THR A 253 -0.79 1.40 -13.62
CA THR A 253 -0.55 0.52 -14.76
C THR A 253 0.94 0.19 -14.91
N LYS A 254 1.24 -1.03 -15.41
CA LYS A 254 2.60 -1.41 -15.81
C LYS A 254 3.20 -0.46 -16.86
N ARG A 255 2.35 0.17 -17.68
CA ARG A 255 2.75 1.19 -18.67
C ARG A 255 3.36 2.42 -18.00
N SER A 256 2.93 2.79 -16.78
CA SER A 256 3.47 3.92 -16.03
C SER A 256 4.96 3.75 -15.73
N ILE A 257 5.40 2.55 -15.37
CA ILE A 257 6.81 2.25 -15.07
C ILE A 257 7.66 2.45 -16.32
N THR A 258 7.22 1.91 -17.46
CA THR A 258 7.94 2.03 -18.73
C THR A 258 7.96 3.48 -19.23
N ALA A 259 6.83 4.20 -19.16
CA ALA A 259 6.71 5.58 -19.62
C ALA A 259 7.62 6.54 -18.81
N VAL A 260 7.60 6.42 -17.48
CA VAL A 260 8.48 7.22 -16.62
C VAL A 260 9.93 6.79 -16.78
N GLY A 261 10.20 5.49 -16.76
CA GLY A 261 11.55 4.97 -16.91
C GLY A 261 12.24 5.41 -18.20
N SER A 262 11.53 5.45 -19.34
CA SER A 262 12.07 5.92 -20.62
C SER A 262 12.38 7.42 -20.64
N LYS A 263 11.82 8.21 -19.73
CA LYS A 263 12.13 9.65 -19.59
C LYS A 263 13.33 9.92 -18.69
N LEU A 264 13.69 8.94 -17.85
CA LEU A 264 14.76 9.06 -16.86
C LEU A 264 16.13 8.57 -17.39
N ILE A 265 16.12 8.01 -18.58
CA ILE A 265 17.29 7.51 -19.32
C ILE A 265 17.66 8.47 -20.41
#